data_26977369a73fbcd165f32c1415ffd5f3
#
_entry.id   26977369a73fbcd165f32c1415ffd5f3
#
_cell.length_a   1.000
_cell.length_b   1.000
_cell.length_c   1.000
_cell.angle_alpha   90.00
_cell.angle_beta   90.00
_cell.angle_gamma   90.00
#
_symmetry.space_group_name_H-M   'P 1'
#
loop_
_entity.id
_entity.type
_entity.pdbx_description
1 polymer ?
#
loop_
_entity_poly.entity_id
_entity_poly.type
_entity_poly.pdbx_seq_one_letter_code
_entity_poly.pdbx_strand_id
1 'polypeptide(L)'
;MFTLFLVVTSAYATTYFSETFEDDSKWVESSTRHDEDKMGSFVLTDDLKLKTDQDARYYTMFAPLDKPVKQDDRDFVVQYSIKLDNTDFKCGGAYLKLLETDAELETINHETPYKLMFGPDFSCDSKSKVHAIFSDTQWSESTDANVLSDGEEHSFALVIRPDNTYSYYVDRKELRSGDMEDAWPLLEPRKINDPAESKPSDWPLASILDVDDVKPDGYDDIPKTIVDFESMKPDDWDDDEDGGWEPAEIPNPAFKGPWTQRKIPNPAYKGPWVHPQIPNPEYVPNTTIYKQVSGANVIGFELWNFDSGVLFDNIIVSDEWSFTDEVGYQNEFSNTGGEL
;
A
#
# COMPACT_ATOMS: atom_id res chain seq x y z
N MET A 1 -54.08 -5.80 31.19
CA MET A 1 -53.49 -5.35 29.92
C MET A 1 -52.31 -4.47 30.31
N PHE A 2 -51.09 -5.08 30.40
CA PHE A 2 -49.83 -4.34 30.70
C PHE A 2 -49.29 -3.83 29.40
N THR A 3 -49.29 -2.53 29.20
CA THR A 3 -48.64 -1.87 28.07
C THR A 3 -47.14 -1.81 28.40
N LEU A 4 -46.37 -2.62 27.72
CA LEU A 4 -44.89 -2.58 27.77
C LEU A 4 -44.46 -1.33 26.99
N PHE A 5 -44.02 -0.27 27.69
CA PHE A 5 -43.34 0.85 27.07
C PHE A 5 -41.92 0.39 26.74
N LEU A 6 -41.66 0.16 25.46
CA LEU A 6 -40.31 0.02 24.96
C LEU A 6 -39.69 1.43 25.01
N VAL A 7 -38.85 1.67 26.02
CA VAL A 7 -37.99 2.85 26.05
C VAL A 7 -36.88 2.58 25.03
N VAL A 8 -37.06 3.05 23.83
CA VAL A 8 -35.94 3.15 22.87
C VAL A 8 -35.06 4.29 23.37
N THR A 9 -34.02 3.95 24.11
CA THR A 9 -32.92 4.88 24.37
C THR A 9 -32.18 5.06 23.04
N SER A 10 -32.40 6.16 22.35
CA SER A 10 -31.49 6.61 21.29
C SER A 10 -30.13 6.83 21.98
N ALA A 11 -29.24 5.89 21.80
CA ALA A 11 -27.88 6.08 22.24
C ALA A 11 -27.25 7.09 21.26
N TYR A 12 -26.94 8.27 21.75
CA TYR A 12 -26.21 9.28 20.98
C TYR A 12 -24.84 8.72 20.54
N ALA A 13 -24.38 9.14 19.37
CA ALA A 13 -23.02 8.85 18.91
C ALA A 13 -21.99 9.26 19.95
N THR A 14 -20.95 8.45 20.08
CA THR A 14 -19.83 8.73 20.97
C THR A 14 -18.69 9.29 20.12
N THR A 15 -18.35 10.55 20.28
CA THR A 15 -17.13 11.12 19.73
C THR A 15 -15.98 10.83 20.70
N TYR A 16 -14.93 10.20 20.20
CA TYR A 16 -13.68 9.94 20.94
C TYR A 16 -12.66 11.04 20.70
N PHE A 17 -12.74 11.72 19.55
CA PHE A 17 -11.88 12.82 19.16
C PHE A 17 -12.53 13.66 18.06
N SER A 18 -12.37 14.98 18.13
CA SER A 18 -12.75 15.90 17.06
C SER A 18 -11.75 17.05 17.02
N GLU A 19 -11.29 17.39 15.81
CA GLU A 19 -10.31 18.45 15.58
C GLU A 19 -10.56 19.19 14.29
N THR A 20 -10.60 20.52 14.37
CA THR A 20 -10.70 21.46 13.26
C THR A 20 -9.60 22.53 13.33
N PHE A 21 -8.60 22.29 14.15
CA PHE A 21 -7.42 23.14 14.33
C PHE A 21 -7.73 24.61 14.63
N GLU A 22 -8.83 24.90 15.33
CA GLU A 22 -9.08 26.26 15.85
C GLU A 22 -7.93 26.73 16.77
N ASP A 23 -7.33 25.79 17.48
CA ASP A 23 -6.03 25.88 18.13
C ASP A 23 -5.36 24.51 18.16
N ASP A 24 -4.02 24.47 18.29
CA ASP A 24 -3.24 23.25 18.37
C ASP A 24 -2.80 22.87 19.79
N SER A 25 -3.41 23.49 20.82
CA SER A 25 -2.96 23.41 22.22
C SER A 25 -2.95 22.00 22.82
N LYS A 26 -3.74 21.05 22.27
CA LYS A 26 -3.75 19.65 22.71
C LYS A 26 -2.71 18.77 22.01
N TRP A 27 -2.07 19.32 20.98
CA TRP A 27 -1.09 18.59 20.19
C TRP A 27 0.32 18.82 20.72
N VAL A 28 1.08 17.75 20.82
CA VAL A 28 2.44 17.75 21.35
C VAL A 28 3.39 17.15 20.33
N GLU A 29 4.39 17.93 19.92
CA GLU A 29 5.47 17.41 19.08
C GLU A 29 6.33 16.42 19.86
N SER A 30 6.65 15.28 19.26
CA SER A 30 7.58 14.32 19.84
C SER A 30 8.99 14.53 19.30
N SER A 31 9.95 14.62 20.19
CA SER A 31 11.36 14.90 19.86
C SER A 31 12.27 13.67 19.90
N THR A 32 11.73 12.47 20.16
CA THR A 32 12.54 11.27 20.47
C THR A 32 12.89 10.41 19.27
N ARG A 33 13.04 10.97 18.07
CA ARG A 33 13.47 10.21 16.90
C ARG A 33 15.01 10.23 16.75
N HIS A 34 15.57 9.15 16.17
CA HIS A 34 17.03 8.97 16.02
C HIS A 34 17.74 9.99 15.11
N ASP A 35 17.00 10.77 14.31
CA ASP A 35 17.50 11.75 13.35
C ASP A 35 17.03 13.17 13.70
N GLU A 36 17.42 13.68 14.87
CA GLU A 36 17.01 15.02 15.36
C GLU A 36 17.25 16.14 14.33
N ASP A 37 18.31 16.06 13.53
CA ASP A 37 18.65 17.04 12.48
C ASP A 37 17.62 17.06 11.32
N LYS A 38 16.73 16.07 11.23
CA LYS A 38 15.74 15.93 10.17
C LYS A 38 14.29 16.07 10.66
N MET A 39 14.10 16.53 11.87
CA MET A 39 12.76 16.82 12.36
C MET A 39 12.24 18.10 11.72
N GLY A 40 10.99 18.06 11.27
CA GLY A 40 10.20 19.20 10.85
C GLY A 40 9.16 19.52 11.90
N SER A 41 8.68 20.74 11.89
CA SER A 41 7.55 21.16 12.70
C SER A 41 6.32 21.37 11.83
N PHE A 42 5.16 21.02 12.36
CA PHE A 42 3.90 21.41 11.77
C PHE A 42 3.65 22.90 11.98
N VAL A 43 2.96 23.53 11.05
CA VAL A 43 2.50 24.91 11.18
C VAL A 43 0.98 24.96 11.03
N LEU A 44 0.36 25.86 11.77
CA LEU A 44 -1.06 26.16 11.61
C LEU A 44 -1.21 27.26 10.56
N THR A 45 -2.04 27.01 9.55
CA THR A 45 -2.30 27.98 8.47
C THR A 45 -3.34 29.02 8.88
N ASP A 46 -3.47 30.11 8.11
CA ASP A 46 -4.46 31.16 8.37
C ASP A 46 -5.92 30.63 8.23
N ASP A 47 -6.11 29.58 7.44
CA ASP A 47 -7.40 28.89 7.25
C ASP A 47 -7.57 27.69 8.20
N LEU A 48 -6.82 27.67 9.29
CA LEU A 48 -6.94 26.70 10.40
C LEU A 48 -6.68 25.23 10.00
N LYS A 49 -5.67 24.99 9.15
CA LYS A 49 -5.24 23.64 8.79
C LYS A 49 -3.84 23.36 9.32
N LEU A 50 -3.61 22.13 9.76
CA LEU A 50 -2.29 21.67 10.17
C LEU A 50 -1.45 21.28 8.93
N LYS A 51 -0.32 21.94 8.72
CA LYS A 51 0.50 21.82 7.51
C LYS A 51 1.92 21.36 7.81
N THR A 52 2.45 20.44 6.97
CA THR A 52 3.88 20.13 6.90
C THR A 52 4.60 21.22 6.08
N ASP A 53 5.59 21.92 6.67
CA ASP A 53 6.14 23.15 6.09
C ASP A 53 7.56 23.03 5.52
N GLN A 54 8.25 21.90 5.70
CA GLN A 54 9.65 21.73 5.33
C GLN A 54 9.85 20.44 4.54
N ASP A 55 10.62 20.50 3.45
CA ASP A 55 10.97 19.34 2.66
C ASP A 55 11.99 18.43 3.36
N ALA A 56 11.94 17.14 3.04
CA ALA A 56 12.83 16.11 3.53
C ALA A 56 12.93 16.07 5.06
N ARG A 57 11.76 16.00 5.74
CA ARG A 57 11.64 15.99 7.19
C ARG A 57 10.72 14.88 7.71
N TYR A 58 11.01 14.49 8.95
CA TYR A 58 10.10 13.70 9.77
C TYR A 58 9.17 14.63 10.54
N TYR A 59 7.90 14.28 10.60
CA TYR A 59 6.88 15.02 11.32
C TYR A 59 6.24 14.11 12.35
N THR A 60 6.31 14.47 13.61
CA THR A 60 5.74 13.68 14.72
C THR A 60 4.97 14.59 15.65
N MET A 61 3.67 14.34 15.80
CA MET A 61 2.79 15.12 16.64
C MET A 61 1.65 14.26 17.14
N PHE A 62 1.37 14.27 18.43
CA PHE A 62 0.37 13.43 19.07
C PHE A 62 -0.55 14.23 19.97
N ALA A 63 -1.80 13.76 20.10
CA ALA A 63 -2.80 14.31 21.01
C ALA A 63 -3.53 13.19 21.75
N PRO A 64 -3.97 13.40 23.00
CA PRO A 64 -4.81 12.45 23.71
C PRO A 64 -6.21 12.44 23.08
N LEU A 65 -6.83 11.28 23.00
CA LEU A 65 -8.27 11.19 22.74
C LEU A 65 -9.03 11.70 23.97
N ASP A 66 -10.22 12.25 23.77
CA ASP A 66 -11.09 12.70 24.88
C ASP A 66 -11.46 11.57 25.83
N LYS A 67 -11.49 10.35 25.29
CA LYS A 67 -11.69 9.10 26.02
C LYS A 67 -11.17 7.91 25.19
N PRO A 68 -10.73 6.81 25.82
CA PRO A 68 -10.31 5.62 25.07
C PRO A 68 -11.42 5.07 24.19
N VAL A 69 -11.04 4.58 22.98
CA VAL A 69 -11.96 3.95 22.05
C VAL A 69 -12.57 2.68 22.67
N LYS A 70 -13.87 2.54 22.56
CA LYS A 70 -14.63 1.33 22.92
C LYS A 70 -15.37 0.84 21.70
N GLN A 71 -15.13 -0.41 21.34
CA GLN A 71 -15.85 -1.07 20.25
C GLN A 71 -16.86 -2.08 20.83
N ASP A 72 -17.89 -1.52 21.51
CA ASP A 72 -18.93 -2.29 22.18
C ASP A 72 -20.19 -2.33 21.32
N ASP A 73 -20.25 -3.27 20.35
CA ASP A 73 -21.38 -3.49 19.44
C ASP A 73 -21.84 -2.25 18.64
N ARG A 74 -20.90 -1.31 18.42
CA ARG A 74 -21.08 -0.12 17.58
C ARG A 74 -19.95 -0.03 16.54
N ASP A 75 -20.17 0.78 15.55
CA ASP A 75 -19.13 1.07 14.54
C ASP A 75 -17.91 1.72 15.20
N PHE A 76 -16.79 1.59 14.54
CA PHE A 76 -15.64 2.46 14.75
C PHE A 76 -15.41 3.23 13.45
N VAL A 77 -15.27 4.52 13.58
CA VAL A 77 -15.06 5.41 12.46
C VAL A 77 -13.85 6.30 12.75
N VAL A 78 -12.95 6.38 11.79
CA VAL A 78 -11.93 7.42 11.71
C VAL A 78 -12.05 8.11 10.37
N GLN A 79 -12.14 9.44 10.41
CA GLN A 79 -12.26 10.30 9.23
C GLN A 79 -11.38 11.52 9.40
N TYR A 80 -10.82 12.03 8.31
CA TYR A 80 -10.10 13.30 8.26
C TYR A 80 -9.98 13.80 6.82
N SER A 81 -9.70 15.09 6.66
CA SER A 81 -9.50 15.72 5.36
C SER A 81 -8.01 15.96 5.10
N ILE A 82 -7.63 15.85 3.83
CA ILE A 82 -6.28 16.13 3.34
C ILE A 82 -6.38 17.01 2.10
N LYS A 83 -5.46 17.99 2.03
CA LYS A 83 -5.18 18.76 0.83
C LYS A 83 -3.68 18.76 0.55
N LEU A 84 -3.28 18.66 -0.70
CA LEU A 84 -1.90 18.91 -1.11
C LEU A 84 -1.78 20.33 -1.65
N ASP A 85 -0.96 21.14 -0.99
CA ASP A 85 -0.68 22.53 -1.40
C ASP A 85 0.19 22.56 -2.69
N ASN A 86 0.90 21.46 -2.94
CA ASN A 86 1.74 21.26 -4.10
C ASN A 86 1.20 20.10 -4.96
N THR A 87 0.66 20.39 -6.14
CA THR A 87 0.14 19.39 -7.08
C THR A 87 1.25 18.50 -7.68
N ASP A 88 2.51 18.93 -7.59
CA ASP A 88 3.68 18.15 -8.01
C ASP A 88 4.28 17.30 -6.85
N PHE A 89 3.51 17.08 -5.77
CA PHE A 89 3.92 16.29 -4.61
C PHE A 89 4.34 14.87 -5.06
N LYS A 90 5.58 14.49 -4.76
CA LYS A 90 6.17 13.25 -5.25
C LYS A 90 6.02 12.10 -4.28
N CYS A 91 6.42 12.32 -3.03
CA CYS A 91 6.31 11.27 -2.04
C CYS A 91 6.34 11.78 -0.59
N GLY A 92 5.64 11.02 0.26
CA GLY A 92 5.51 11.30 1.67
C GLY A 92 4.26 10.67 2.26
N GLY A 93 4.14 10.70 3.56
CA GLY A 93 2.99 10.20 4.28
C GLY A 93 1.92 11.28 4.49
N ALA A 94 0.66 10.87 4.40
CA ALA A 94 -0.48 11.67 4.81
C ALA A 94 -1.46 10.81 5.64
N TYR A 95 -0.94 9.93 6.47
CA TYR A 95 -1.69 9.01 7.32
C TYR A 95 -1.64 9.44 8.79
N LEU A 96 -2.63 9.00 9.55
CA LEU A 96 -2.65 9.12 11.00
C LEU A 96 -2.50 7.77 11.69
N LYS A 97 -2.12 7.80 12.97
CA LYS A 97 -2.01 6.64 13.85
C LYS A 97 -2.91 6.78 15.06
N LEU A 98 -3.47 5.65 15.49
CA LEU A 98 -4.13 5.49 16.78
C LEU A 98 -3.31 4.53 17.64
N LEU A 99 -3.01 4.93 18.87
CA LEU A 99 -2.17 4.19 19.78
C LEU A 99 -2.93 3.87 21.09
N GLU A 100 -2.54 2.78 21.72
CA GLU A 100 -2.85 2.51 23.13
C GLU A 100 -1.53 2.57 23.89
N THR A 101 -1.34 3.64 24.68
CA THR A 101 -0.08 3.86 25.39
C THR A 101 -0.30 4.72 26.63
N ASP A 102 0.53 4.46 27.66
CA ASP A 102 0.65 5.30 28.86
C ASP A 102 1.92 6.18 28.80
N ALA A 103 2.63 6.18 27.67
CA ALA A 103 3.82 7.00 27.48
C ALA A 103 3.46 8.51 27.42
N GLU A 104 4.36 9.34 27.89
CA GLU A 104 4.25 10.80 27.72
C GLU A 104 4.34 11.11 26.21
N LEU A 105 3.50 12.03 25.72
CA LEU A 105 3.36 12.29 24.28
C LEU A 105 4.68 12.69 23.62
N GLU A 106 5.52 13.43 24.31
CA GLU A 106 6.85 13.87 23.85
C GLU A 106 7.82 12.71 23.63
N THR A 107 7.53 11.53 24.20
CA THR A 107 8.40 10.33 24.13
C THR A 107 7.93 9.31 23.12
N ILE A 108 6.75 9.48 22.54
CA ILE A 108 6.22 8.57 21.50
C ILE A 108 7.11 8.65 20.26
N ASN A 109 7.47 7.48 19.73
CA ASN A 109 8.34 7.37 18.57
C ASN A 109 7.96 6.19 17.67
N HIS A 110 8.74 5.93 16.63
CA HIS A 110 8.49 4.88 15.64
C HIS A 110 8.49 3.44 16.21
N GLU A 111 9.05 3.24 17.40
CA GLU A 111 9.04 1.95 18.11
C GLU A 111 7.79 1.79 18.97
N THR A 112 7.05 2.87 19.23
CA THR A 112 5.81 2.82 20.03
C THR A 112 4.73 2.05 19.26
N PRO A 113 4.20 0.95 19.81
CA PRO A 113 3.17 0.18 19.13
C PRO A 113 1.91 1.01 18.86
N TYR A 114 1.32 0.83 17.68
CA TYR A 114 0.04 1.46 17.32
C TYR A 114 -1.05 0.40 17.10
N LYS A 115 -2.30 0.79 17.25
CA LYS A 115 -3.48 -0.05 16.97
C LYS A 115 -3.90 0.02 15.52
N LEU A 116 -3.85 1.22 14.95
CA LEU A 116 -4.24 1.49 13.57
C LEU A 116 -3.32 2.56 12.98
N MET A 117 -2.86 2.35 11.76
CA MET A 117 -2.36 3.38 10.87
C MET A 117 -3.30 3.47 9.66
N PHE A 118 -3.82 4.65 9.37
CA PHE A 118 -4.80 4.84 8.31
C PHE A 118 -4.51 6.09 7.49
N GLY A 119 -4.53 5.95 6.17
CA GLY A 119 -4.50 7.05 5.22
C GLY A 119 -3.53 6.87 4.05
N PRO A 120 -3.41 7.91 3.21
CA PRO A 120 -2.55 7.90 2.04
C PRO A 120 -1.06 7.87 2.38
N ASP A 121 -0.34 7.14 1.55
CA ASP A 121 1.12 7.09 1.51
C ASP A 121 1.57 7.19 0.05
N PHE A 122 2.27 8.28 -0.27
CA PHE A 122 2.73 8.60 -1.61
C PHE A 122 4.12 8.04 -1.82
N SER A 123 4.23 7.06 -2.71
CA SER A 123 5.51 6.42 -3.02
C SER A 123 6.28 7.20 -4.09
N CYS A 124 7.58 7.41 -3.86
CA CYS A 124 8.47 8.06 -4.83
C CYS A 124 8.65 7.26 -6.14
N ASP A 125 8.58 5.94 -6.07
CA ASP A 125 8.95 5.03 -7.17
C ASP A 125 7.80 4.14 -7.65
N SER A 126 6.66 4.16 -6.99
CA SER A 126 5.53 3.28 -7.26
C SER A 126 4.19 4.02 -7.17
N LYS A 127 3.10 3.29 -7.37
CA LYS A 127 1.77 3.86 -7.17
C LYS A 127 1.55 4.16 -5.70
N SER A 128 1.04 5.35 -5.42
CA SER A 128 0.57 5.72 -4.08
C SER A 128 -0.52 4.78 -3.59
N LYS A 129 -0.62 4.63 -2.28
CA LYS A 129 -1.54 3.69 -1.64
C LYS A 129 -2.26 4.37 -0.50
N VAL A 130 -3.43 3.87 -0.17
CA VAL A 130 -4.03 4.12 1.13
C VAL A 130 -3.78 2.90 2.00
N HIS A 131 -3.23 3.12 3.17
CA HIS A 131 -2.97 2.09 4.14
C HIS A 131 -4.07 2.04 5.20
N ALA A 132 -4.46 0.84 5.59
CA ALA A 132 -5.14 0.55 6.84
C ALA A 132 -4.41 -0.63 7.48
N ILE A 133 -3.56 -0.36 8.47
CA ILE A 133 -2.67 -1.33 9.08
C ILE A 133 -3.05 -1.47 10.55
N PHE A 134 -3.43 -2.68 10.96
CA PHE A 134 -3.68 -3.03 12.37
C PHE A 134 -2.45 -3.68 12.96
N SER A 135 -1.81 -3.02 13.93
CA SER A 135 -0.59 -3.51 14.57
C SER A 135 0.46 -3.93 13.52
N ASP A 136 0.79 -5.21 13.43
CA ASP A 136 1.81 -5.73 12.50
C ASP A 136 1.22 -6.29 11.19
N THR A 137 -0.10 -6.23 11.01
CA THR A 137 -0.76 -6.79 9.82
C THR A 137 -0.93 -5.74 8.73
N GLN A 138 -0.14 -5.86 7.69
CA GLN A 138 -0.18 -4.94 6.55
C GLN A 138 -1.30 -5.30 5.59
N TRP A 139 -2.25 -4.40 5.44
CA TRP A 139 -3.08 -4.32 4.25
C TRP A 139 -2.83 -2.98 3.57
N SER A 140 -2.53 -3.02 2.30
CA SER A 140 -2.44 -1.82 1.50
C SER A 140 -3.20 -2.02 0.20
N GLU A 141 -4.11 -1.13 -0.09
CA GLU A 141 -4.74 -1.06 -1.41
C GLU A 141 -4.12 0.08 -2.22
N SER A 142 -3.86 -0.20 -3.50
CA SER A 142 -3.55 0.87 -4.42
C SER A 142 -4.85 1.63 -4.70
N THR A 143 -5.08 2.72 -4.01
CA THR A 143 -6.04 3.72 -4.44
C THR A 143 -5.38 4.56 -5.52
N ASP A 144 -6.13 4.93 -6.56
CA ASP A 144 -5.65 5.97 -7.46
C ASP A 144 -5.48 7.25 -6.63
N ALA A 145 -4.25 7.47 -6.16
CA ALA A 145 -3.88 8.70 -5.45
C ALA A 145 -3.96 9.95 -6.34
N ASN A 146 -4.36 9.78 -7.60
CA ASN A 146 -4.72 10.88 -8.51
C ASN A 146 -5.79 11.80 -7.94
N VAL A 147 -6.60 11.32 -6.98
CA VAL A 147 -7.58 12.16 -6.26
C VAL A 147 -6.90 13.34 -5.59
N LEU A 148 -5.70 13.15 -5.01
CA LEU A 148 -5.01 14.22 -4.27
C LEU A 148 -4.11 15.14 -5.13
N SER A 149 -3.92 14.83 -6.41
CA SER A 149 -3.10 15.64 -7.31
C SER A 149 -3.85 16.77 -8.02
N ASP A 150 -5.13 16.96 -7.74
CA ASP A 150 -5.97 18.01 -8.33
C ASP A 150 -5.90 19.35 -7.57
N GLY A 151 -5.30 19.35 -6.37
CA GLY A 151 -5.17 20.53 -5.50
C GLY A 151 -6.41 20.82 -4.67
N GLU A 152 -7.42 19.95 -4.72
CA GLU A 152 -8.62 20.05 -3.90
C GLU A 152 -8.45 19.35 -2.55
N GLU A 153 -9.36 19.61 -1.63
CA GLU A 153 -9.43 18.91 -0.35
C GLU A 153 -10.28 17.65 -0.47
N HIS A 154 -9.77 16.54 0.04
CA HIS A 154 -10.45 15.25 0.01
C HIS A 154 -10.58 14.64 1.38
N SER A 155 -11.74 14.06 1.68
CA SER A 155 -11.99 13.35 2.92
C SER A 155 -11.73 11.85 2.77
N PHE A 156 -11.09 11.27 3.78
CA PHE A 156 -10.79 9.85 3.89
C PHE A 156 -11.46 9.27 5.13
N ALA A 157 -12.21 8.18 4.99
CA ALA A 157 -12.84 7.53 6.13
C ALA A 157 -12.71 6.01 6.10
N LEU A 158 -12.43 5.42 7.26
CA LEU A 158 -12.48 3.98 7.52
C LEU A 158 -13.58 3.71 8.53
N VAL A 159 -14.49 2.80 8.17
CA VAL A 159 -15.57 2.33 9.03
C VAL A 159 -15.37 0.84 9.30
N ILE A 160 -15.36 0.45 10.57
CA ILE A 160 -15.29 -0.94 11.02
C ILE A 160 -16.56 -1.26 11.82
N ARG A 161 -17.23 -2.36 11.49
CA ARG A 161 -18.53 -2.71 12.07
C ARG A 161 -18.46 -3.93 12.98
N PRO A 162 -19.41 -4.05 13.93
CA PRO A 162 -19.46 -5.17 14.87
C PRO A 162 -19.64 -6.55 14.23
N ASP A 163 -20.09 -6.61 12.99
CA ASP A 163 -20.21 -7.85 12.20
C ASP A 163 -18.90 -8.28 11.53
N ASN A 164 -17.78 -7.64 11.88
CA ASN A 164 -16.45 -7.83 11.31
C ASN A 164 -16.32 -7.38 9.83
N THR A 165 -17.21 -6.50 9.38
CA THR A 165 -17.09 -5.87 8.07
C THR A 165 -16.42 -4.51 8.17
N TYR A 166 -15.86 -4.06 7.05
CA TYR A 166 -15.30 -2.71 6.92
C TYR A 166 -15.77 -2.04 5.64
N SER A 167 -15.69 -0.71 5.62
CA SER A 167 -15.80 0.10 4.41
C SER A 167 -14.78 1.22 4.43
N TYR A 168 -14.24 1.50 3.26
CA TYR A 168 -13.32 2.60 3.02
C TYR A 168 -13.95 3.60 2.04
N TYR A 169 -13.90 4.88 2.41
CA TYR A 169 -14.49 5.98 1.66
C TYR A 169 -13.47 7.05 1.31
N VAL A 170 -13.63 7.64 0.12
CA VAL A 170 -13.03 8.92 -0.26
C VAL A 170 -14.17 9.83 -0.72
N ASP A 171 -14.23 11.05 -0.21
CA ASP A 171 -15.27 12.02 -0.50
C ASP A 171 -16.68 11.42 -0.33
N ARG A 172 -16.84 10.64 0.74
CA ARG A 172 -18.10 9.95 1.09
C ARG A 172 -18.55 8.89 0.08
N LYS A 173 -17.76 8.67 -0.95
CA LYS A 173 -17.99 7.58 -1.90
C LYS A 173 -17.28 6.32 -1.42
N GLU A 174 -18.03 5.24 -1.21
CA GLU A 174 -17.44 3.94 -0.91
C GLU A 174 -16.56 3.46 -2.07
N LEU A 175 -15.28 3.25 -1.78
CA LEU A 175 -14.33 2.70 -2.75
C LEU A 175 -14.11 1.21 -2.53
N ARG A 176 -14.21 0.77 -1.29
CA ARG A 176 -14.05 -0.63 -0.95
C ARG A 176 -14.80 -1.00 0.32
N SER A 177 -15.33 -2.22 0.35
CA SER A 177 -15.90 -2.85 1.53
C SER A 177 -15.70 -4.36 1.48
N GLY A 178 -15.84 -5.02 2.63
CA GLY A 178 -15.70 -6.48 2.73
C GLY A 178 -15.58 -6.97 4.16
N ASP A 179 -15.24 -8.25 4.29
CA ASP A 179 -14.94 -8.87 5.56
C ASP A 179 -13.50 -8.55 5.99
N MET A 180 -13.30 -8.20 7.24
CA MET A 180 -11.96 -7.92 7.80
C MET A 180 -11.04 -9.14 7.72
N GLU A 181 -11.58 -10.35 7.90
CA GLU A 181 -10.82 -11.59 7.81
C GLU A 181 -10.23 -11.84 6.41
N ASP A 182 -10.93 -11.39 5.36
CA ASP A 182 -10.46 -11.53 3.99
C ASP A 182 -9.48 -10.42 3.59
N ALA A 183 -9.58 -9.25 4.25
CA ALA A 183 -8.75 -8.09 3.94
C ALA A 183 -7.43 -8.08 4.74
N TRP A 184 -7.43 -8.52 5.98
CA TRP A 184 -6.25 -8.54 6.86
C TRP A 184 -5.97 -9.95 7.38
N PRO A 185 -4.71 -10.39 7.45
CA PRO A 185 -4.34 -11.68 8.01
C PRO A 185 -4.42 -11.67 9.56
N LEU A 186 -5.61 -11.33 10.10
CA LEU A 186 -5.89 -11.26 11.54
C LEU A 186 -6.14 -12.63 12.15
N LEU A 187 -6.46 -13.62 11.33
CA LEU A 187 -6.69 -15.00 11.71
C LEU A 187 -5.91 -15.95 10.82
N GLU A 188 -5.74 -17.18 11.26
CA GLU A 188 -5.28 -18.25 10.39
C GLU A 188 -6.22 -18.42 9.18
N PRO A 189 -5.73 -18.73 7.99
CA PRO A 189 -6.57 -18.83 6.80
C PRO A 189 -7.57 -19.99 6.94
N ARG A 190 -8.80 -19.79 6.48
CA ARG A 190 -9.87 -20.82 6.49
C ARG A 190 -9.51 -22.10 5.73
N LYS A 191 -8.63 -21.97 4.73
CA LYS A 191 -8.17 -23.08 3.90
C LYS A 191 -6.66 -23.04 3.76
N ILE A 192 -6.06 -24.20 3.78
CA ILE A 192 -4.63 -24.41 3.50
C ILE A 192 -4.45 -25.36 2.32
N ASN A 193 -3.29 -25.34 1.72
CA ASN A 193 -2.91 -26.34 0.73
C ASN A 193 -2.89 -27.71 1.40
N ASP A 194 -3.49 -28.71 0.76
CA ASP A 194 -3.52 -30.10 1.28
C ASP A 194 -2.09 -30.63 1.40
N PRO A 195 -1.57 -30.88 2.61
CA PRO A 195 -0.20 -31.37 2.79
C PRO A 195 0.00 -32.80 2.27
N ALA A 196 -1.08 -33.53 2.01
CA ALA A 196 -1.00 -34.87 1.43
C ALA A 196 -0.85 -34.85 -0.09
N GLU A 197 -1.11 -33.72 -0.73
CA GLU A 197 -1.04 -33.56 -2.18
C GLU A 197 0.24 -32.84 -2.61
N SER A 198 0.76 -33.26 -3.75
CA SER A 198 1.88 -32.59 -4.40
C SER A 198 1.71 -32.61 -5.91
N LYS A 199 2.40 -31.70 -6.60
CA LYS A 199 2.36 -31.71 -8.07
C LYS A 199 2.84 -33.05 -8.60
N PRO A 200 2.01 -33.77 -9.38
CA PRO A 200 2.43 -35.05 -10.01
C PRO A 200 3.69 -34.86 -10.86
N SER A 201 4.65 -35.77 -10.74
CA SER A 201 5.91 -35.70 -11.49
C SER A 201 5.72 -35.77 -13.00
N ASP A 202 4.59 -36.37 -13.44
CA ASP A 202 4.16 -36.54 -14.82
C ASP A 202 3.21 -35.42 -15.29
N TRP A 203 3.05 -34.31 -14.52
CA TRP A 203 2.22 -33.19 -14.93
C TRP A 203 2.72 -32.61 -16.25
N PRO A 204 1.86 -32.52 -17.27
CA PRO A 204 2.29 -32.16 -18.61
C PRO A 204 2.95 -30.78 -18.65
N LEU A 205 4.11 -30.68 -19.29
CA LEU A 205 4.79 -29.41 -19.54
C LEU A 205 4.01 -28.55 -20.54
N ALA A 206 4.10 -27.25 -20.45
CA ALA A 206 3.44 -26.31 -21.36
C ALA A 206 3.94 -26.45 -22.81
N SER A 207 5.18 -26.89 -22.99
CA SER A 207 5.78 -27.13 -24.31
C SER A 207 6.57 -28.42 -24.32
N ILE A 208 6.58 -29.06 -25.48
CA ILE A 208 7.35 -30.29 -25.79
C ILE A 208 8.24 -30.03 -26.98
N LEU A 209 9.25 -30.86 -27.16
CA LEU A 209 10.09 -30.80 -28.36
C LEU A 209 9.27 -31.20 -29.58
N ASP A 210 9.45 -30.46 -30.67
CA ASP A 210 8.82 -30.79 -31.97
C ASP A 210 9.54 -31.98 -32.61
N VAL A 211 8.85 -33.07 -32.68
CA VAL A 211 9.44 -34.36 -33.23
C VAL A 211 9.78 -34.24 -34.72
N ASP A 212 9.14 -33.29 -35.41
CA ASP A 212 9.38 -33.08 -36.86
C ASP A 212 10.56 -32.12 -37.11
N ASP A 213 11.04 -31.45 -36.06
CA ASP A 213 12.21 -30.56 -36.13
C ASP A 213 13.50 -31.39 -35.97
N VAL A 214 14.02 -31.85 -37.07
CA VAL A 214 15.25 -32.68 -37.13
C VAL A 214 16.44 -31.75 -37.46
N LYS A 215 17.56 -32.02 -36.81
CA LYS A 215 18.81 -31.32 -37.12
C LYS A 215 19.19 -31.51 -38.59
N PRO A 216 19.40 -30.40 -39.34
CA PRO A 216 19.82 -30.54 -40.74
C PRO A 216 21.18 -31.24 -40.87
N ASP A 217 21.33 -32.05 -41.91
CA ASP A 217 22.63 -32.62 -42.25
C ASP A 217 23.67 -31.55 -42.49
N GLY A 218 24.87 -31.74 -41.96
CA GLY A 218 25.96 -30.78 -42.13
C GLY A 218 25.85 -29.50 -41.25
N TYR A 219 24.84 -29.43 -40.33
CA TYR A 219 24.68 -28.24 -39.49
C TYR A 219 25.89 -27.96 -38.59
N ASP A 220 26.51 -29.00 -38.02
CA ASP A 220 27.72 -28.87 -37.19
C ASP A 220 29.00 -28.61 -38.00
N ASP A 221 28.98 -28.85 -39.29
CA ASP A 221 30.12 -28.64 -40.19
C ASP A 221 30.26 -27.17 -40.63
N ILE A 222 29.27 -26.34 -40.31
CA ILE A 222 29.31 -24.89 -40.61
C ILE A 222 30.33 -24.20 -39.72
N PRO A 223 31.42 -23.67 -40.30
CA PRO A 223 32.47 -23.00 -39.51
C PRO A 223 31.97 -21.69 -38.91
N LYS A 224 32.51 -21.30 -37.76
CA LYS A 224 32.18 -20.04 -37.07
C LYS A 224 32.63 -18.81 -37.85
N THR A 225 33.75 -18.96 -38.57
CA THR A 225 34.36 -17.90 -39.35
C THR A 225 34.55 -18.36 -40.77
N ILE A 226 34.59 -17.45 -41.71
CA ILE A 226 34.95 -17.64 -43.11
C ILE A 226 35.98 -16.58 -43.51
N VAL A 227 36.77 -16.92 -44.53
CA VAL A 227 37.75 -16.01 -45.08
C VAL A 227 37.03 -14.79 -45.70
N ASP A 228 37.52 -13.58 -45.38
CA ASP A 228 37.08 -12.37 -46.02
C ASP A 228 37.73 -12.22 -47.38
N PHE A 229 36.96 -12.52 -48.45
CA PHE A 229 37.46 -12.42 -49.82
C PHE A 229 37.60 -10.97 -50.34
N GLU A 230 37.08 -9.97 -49.57
CA GLU A 230 37.24 -8.55 -49.87
C GLU A 230 38.48 -7.96 -49.16
N SER A 231 39.08 -8.73 -48.28
CA SER A 231 40.33 -8.37 -47.59
C SER A 231 41.48 -8.36 -48.63
N MET A 232 42.15 -7.25 -48.74
CA MET A 232 43.29 -7.07 -49.66
C MET A 232 44.57 -6.97 -48.84
N LYS A 233 45.67 -7.52 -49.42
CA LYS A 233 47.03 -7.36 -48.87
C LYS A 233 47.36 -5.85 -48.83
N PRO A 234 47.74 -5.24 -47.68
CA PRO A 234 48.21 -3.89 -47.61
C PRO A 234 49.42 -3.64 -48.53
N ASP A 235 49.46 -2.47 -49.15
CA ASP A 235 50.56 -2.14 -50.09
C ASP A 235 51.94 -2.04 -49.41
N ASP A 236 51.95 -1.84 -48.10
CA ASP A 236 53.12 -1.75 -47.26
C ASP A 236 53.51 -3.06 -46.53
N TRP A 237 52.84 -4.18 -46.82
CA TRP A 237 53.10 -5.50 -46.23
C TRP A 237 54.32 -6.14 -46.91
N ASP A 238 55.36 -6.46 -46.12
CA ASP A 238 56.55 -7.14 -46.59
C ASP A 238 56.56 -8.61 -46.12
N ASP A 239 56.41 -9.55 -47.09
CA ASP A 239 56.36 -10.99 -46.75
C ASP A 239 57.63 -11.52 -46.09
N ASP A 240 58.80 -10.85 -46.26
CA ASP A 240 60.10 -11.24 -45.66
C ASP A 240 60.16 -10.77 -44.18
N GLU A 241 59.55 -9.62 -43.84
CA GLU A 241 59.53 -9.05 -42.47
C GLU A 241 58.27 -9.41 -41.72
N ASP A 242 57.06 -9.40 -42.33
CA ASP A 242 55.76 -9.57 -41.74
C ASP A 242 55.22 -11.03 -41.84
N GLY A 243 55.89 -11.86 -42.65
CA GLY A 243 55.40 -13.21 -42.99
C GLY A 243 54.41 -13.24 -44.13
N GLY A 244 54.02 -14.44 -44.58
CA GLY A 244 53.04 -14.58 -45.65
C GLY A 244 51.68 -13.99 -45.26
N TRP A 245 51.16 -13.08 -46.09
CA TRP A 245 49.86 -12.48 -45.85
C TRP A 245 48.72 -13.49 -46.03
N GLU A 246 47.80 -13.52 -45.04
CA GLU A 246 46.57 -14.31 -45.08
C GLU A 246 45.36 -13.37 -44.97
N PRO A 247 44.29 -13.60 -45.75
CA PRO A 247 43.05 -12.80 -45.63
C PRO A 247 42.46 -12.89 -44.24
N ALA A 248 41.87 -11.80 -43.76
CA ALA A 248 41.18 -11.77 -42.46
C ALA A 248 40.02 -12.76 -42.41
N GLU A 249 39.75 -13.28 -41.25
CA GLU A 249 38.51 -14.07 -41.01
C GLU A 249 37.40 -13.18 -40.48
N ILE A 250 36.20 -13.36 -41.04
CA ILE A 250 34.98 -12.66 -40.63
C ILE A 250 33.96 -13.68 -40.06
N PRO A 251 33.04 -13.25 -39.18
CA PRO A 251 31.97 -14.10 -38.68
C PRO A 251 31.16 -14.69 -39.84
N ASN A 252 30.96 -16.00 -39.81
CA ASN A 252 30.16 -16.68 -40.82
C ASN A 252 28.65 -16.43 -40.60
N PRO A 253 27.92 -15.76 -41.50
CA PRO A 253 26.48 -15.52 -41.40
C PRO A 253 25.63 -16.80 -41.36
N ALA A 254 26.15 -17.91 -41.90
CA ALA A 254 25.48 -19.20 -41.86
C ALA A 254 25.61 -19.91 -40.52
N PHE A 255 26.57 -19.53 -39.66
CA PHE A 255 26.76 -20.16 -38.36
C PHE A 255 25.76 -19.62 -37.33
N LYS A 256 24.85 -20.45 -36.90
CA LYS A 256 23.76 -20.11 -35.95
C LYS A 256 24.00 -20.65 -34.53
N GLY A 257 25.20 -21.11 -34.22
CA GLY A 257 25.53 -21.73 -32.94
C GLY A 257 25.07 -23.19 -32.83
N PRO A 258 25.10 -23.76 -31.62
CA PRO A 258 24.65 -25.14 -31.42
C PRO A 258 23.17 -25.30 -31.81
N TRP A 259 22.85 -26.35 -32.55
CA TRP A 259 21.47 -26.64 -32.88
C TRP A 259 20.65 -27.02 -31.65
N THR A 260 19.46 -26.46 -31.54
CA THR A 260 18.50 -26.75 -30.49
C THR A 260 17.15 -27.04 -31.13
N GLN A 261 16.58 -28.22 -30.79
CA GLN A 261 15.28 -28.62 -31.29
C GLN A 261 14.20 -27.63 -30.85
N ARG A 262 13.35 -27.24 -31.79
CA ARG A 262 12.23 -26.32 -31.57
C ARG A 262 11.25 -26.91 -30.55
N LYS A 263 10.67 -26.04 -29.71
CA LYS A 263 9.57 -26.40 -28.82
C LYS A 263 8.24 -25.96 -29.43
N ILE A 264 7.24 -26.81 -29.30
CA ILE A 264 5.85 -26.57 -29.70
C ILE A 264 4.94 -26.63 -28.47
N PRO A 265 3.76 -25.98 -28.49
CA PRO A 265 2.77 -26.10 -27.43
C PRO A 265 2.42 -27.59 -27.22
N ASN A 266 2.35 -28.02 -25.97
CA ASN A 266 1.97 -29.39 -25.64
C ASN A 266 0.44 -29.53 -25.65
N PRO A 267 -0.13 -30.37 -26.56
CA PRO A 267 -1.58 -30.57 -26.59
C PRO A 267 -2.16 -31.22 -25.34
N ALA A 268 -1.34 -31.92 -24.54
CA ALA A 268 -1.74 -32.54 -23.29
C ALA A 268 -1.65 -31.56 -22.08
N TYR A 269 -1.19 -30.34 -22.30
CA TYR A 269 -1.05 -29.35 -21.21
C TYR A 269 -2.40 -28.93 -20.64
N LYS A 270 -2.58 -29.13 -19.32
CA LYS A 270 -3.82 -28.89 -18.59
C LYS A 270 -3.82 -27.50 -17.85
N GLY A 271 -2.84 -26.65 -18.14
CA GLY A 271 -2.62 -25.43 -17.39
C GLY A 271 -1.62 -25.61 -16.24
N PRO A 272 -1.31 -24.52 -15.50
CA PRO A 272 -0.53 -24.61 -14.27
C PRO A 272 -1.22 -25.54 -13.28
N TRP A 273 -0.45 -26.37 -12.58
CA TRP A 273 -0.99 -27.18 -11.50
C TRP A 273 -1.40 -26.27 -10.33
N VAL A 274 -2.62 -26.43 -9.86
CA VAL A 274 -3.16 -25.74 -8.71
C VAL A 274 -3.20 -26.72 -7.55
N HIS A 275 -2.60 -26.32 -6.43
CA HIS A 275 -2.59 -27.14 -5.23
C HIS A 275 -4.02 -27.29 -4.68
N PRO A 276 -4.54 -28.51 -4.46
CA PRO A 276 -5.81 -28.72 -3.78
C PRO A 276 -5.81 -28.06 -2.40
N GLN A 277 -6.94 -27.48 -2.01
CA GLN A 277 -7.10 -26.85 -0.69
C GLN A 277 -8.06 -27.64 0.17
N ILE A 278 -7.73 -27.76 1.45
CA ILE A 278 -8.57 -28.37 2.48
C ILE A 278 -8.90 -27.32 3.57
N PRO A 279 -9.97 -27.52 4.35
CA PRO A 279 -10.21 -26.73 5.54
C PRO A 279 -9.00 -26.74 6.48
N ASN A 280 -8.61 -25.57 6.98
CA ASN A 280 -7.51 -25.46 7.92
C ASN A 280 -7.96 -25.92 9.31
N PRO A 281 -7.35 -26.97 9.91
CA PRO A 281 -7.70 -27.42 11.25
C PRO A 281 -7.30 -26.42 12.35
N GLU A 282 -6.39 -25.49 12.07
CA GLU A 282 -5.95 -24.45 13.00
C GLU A 282 -6.81 -23.19 12.93
N TYR A 283 -7.73 -23.10 11.97
CA TYR A 283 -8.64 -21.99 11.83
C TYR A 283 -9.66 -21.96 12.96
N VAL A 284 -9.67 -20.88 13.75
CA VAL A 284 -10.65 -20.62 14.81
C VAL A 284 -11.41 -19.34 14.45
N PRO A 285 -12.73 -19.41 14.18
CA PRO A 285 -13.54 -18.22 13.93
C PRO A 285 -13.49 -17.26 15.13
N ASN A 286 -13.32 -15.98 14.85
CA ASN A 286 -13.36 -14.94 15.87
C ASN A 286 -14.37 -13.86 15.47
N THR A 287 -15.43 -13.72 16.26
CA THR A 287 -16.50 -12.75 16.05
C THR A 287 -16.16 -11.33 16.55
N THR A 288 -14.98 -11.15 17.13
CA THR A 288 -14.56 -9.89 17.74
C THR A 288 -13.30 -9.29 17.10
N ILE A 289 -12.95 -9.71 15.85
CA ILE A 289 -11.81 -9.13 15.13
C ILE A 289 -12.00 -7.64 14.82
N TYR A 290 -13.23 -7.14 14.79
CA TYR A 290 -13.53 -5.73 14.65
C TYR A 290 -12.95 -4.87 15.79
N LYS A 291 -12.65 -5.45 16.95
CA LYS A 291 -12.15 -4.75 18.15
C LYS A 291 -10.66 -4.38 18.10
N GLN A 292 -10.04 -4.34 16.92
CA GLN A 292 -8.60 -4.06 16.78
C GLN A 292 -8.18 -2.71 17.35
N VAL A 293 -9.06 -1.72 17.32
CA VAL A 293 -8.76 -0.34 17.75
C VAL A 293 -9.21 -0.08 19.19
N SER A 294 -9.88 -1.05 19.84
CA SER A 294 -10.33 -0.91 21.22
C SER A 294 -9.16 -0.64 22.16
N GLY A 295 -9.32 0.32 23.08
CA GLY A 295 -8.30 0.76 24.00
C GLY A 295 -7.44 1.92 23.50
N ALA A 296 -7.47 2.26 22.21
CA ALA A 296 -6.73 3.42 21.71
C ALA A 296 -7.10 4.69 22.48
N ASN A 297 -6.09 5.43 22.93
CA ASN A 297 -6.23 6.62 23.78
C ASN A 297 -5.39 7.81 23.28
N VAL A 298 -4.59 7.62 22.24
CA VAL A 298 -3.76 8.65 21.60
C VAL A 298 -3.95 8.60 20.09
N ILE A 299 -4.01 9.76 19.45
CA ILE A 299 -4.01 9.94 18.00
C ILE A 299 -2.80 10.77 17.60
N GLY A 300 -2.25 10.57 16.41
CA GLY A 300 -1.18 11.45 15.94
C GLY A 300 -0.65 11.13 14.56
N PHE A 301 0.34 11.89 14.23
CA PHE A 301 1.08 11.81 12.98
C PHE A 301 2.51 11.36 13.27
N GLU A 302 3.01 10.46 12.45
CA GLU A 302 4.43 10.11 12.38
C GLU A 302 4.75 9.83 10.91
N LEU A 303 5.22 10.86 10.23
CA LEU A 303 5.36 10.91 8.79
C LEU A 303 6.82 11.13 8.39
N TRP A 304 7.19 10.63 7.22
CA TRP A 304 8.34 11.09 6.48
C TRP A 304 7.85 11.72 5.18
N ASN A 305 8.17 12.98 4.94
CA ASN A 305 7.79 13.69 3.74
C ASN A 305 9.02 14.19 3.01
N PHE A 306 9.17 13.77 1.75
CA PHE A 306 10.19 14.31 0.85
C PHE A 306 9.79 15.72 0.39
N ASP A 307 8.51 15.89 0.05
CA ASP A 307 7.93 17.19 -0.26
C ASP A 307 7.04 17.65 0.92
N SER A 308 7.09 18.92 1.27
CA SER A 308 6.18 19.57 2.22
C SER A 308 4.84 19.94 1.57
N GLY A 309 3.92 20.49 2.34
CA GLY A 309 2.64 20.98 1.83
C GLY A 309 1.47 19.99 1.93
N VAL A 310 1.54 19.02 2.84
CA VAL A 310 0.37 18.24 3.23
C VAL A 310 -0.39 19.00 4.31
N LEU A 311 -1.66 19.31 4.05
CA LEU A 311 -2.57 19.96 4.98
C LEU A 311 -3.56 18.92 5.51
N PHE A 312 -3.80 18.95 6.81
CA PHE A 312 -4.75 18.09 7.51
C PHE A 312 -5.83 18.94 8.18
N ASP A 313 -7.07 18.43 8.16
CA ASP A 313 -8.21 19.05 8.80
C ASP A 313 -9.32 18.04 9.12
N ASN A 314 -10.37 18.47 9.82
CA ASN A 314 -11.62 17.75 10.04
C ASN A 314 -11.43 16.32 10.57
N ILE A 315 -10.55 16.14 11.57
CA ILE A 315 -10.27 14.82 12.14
C ILE A 315 -11.40 14.43 13.09
N ILE A 316 -12.01 13.28 12.86
CA ILE A 316 -13.07 12.72 13.71
C ILE A 316 -12.78 11.26 14.00
N VAL A 317 -12.88 10.87 15.27
CA VAL A 317 -12.95 9.47 15.71
C VAL A 317 -14.26 9.28 16.48
N SER A 318 -15.10 8.38 15.99
CA SER A 318 -16.48 8.20 16.52
C SER A 318 -16.91 6.73 16.49
N ASP A 319 -18.06 6.43 17.08
CA ASP A 319 -18.71 5.14 17.06
C ASP A 319 -19.94 5.06 16.14
N GLU A 320 -20.13 6.04 15.28
CA GLU A 320 -21.27 6.10 14.35
C GLU A 320 -20.90 6.81 13.04
N TRP A 321 -21.03 6.11 11.92
CA TRP A 321 -20.73 6.62 10.58
C TRP A 321 -21.63 7.77 10.15
N SER A 322 -22.94 7.65 10.38
CA SER A 322 -23.92 8.70 10.01
C SER A 322 -23.61 10.03 10.68
N PHE A 323 -23.11 9.99 11.94
CA PHE A 323 -22.71 11.19 12.65
C PHE A 323 -21.49 11.86 12.01
N THR A 324 -20.46 11.07 11.67
CA THR A 324 -19.23 11.62 11.05
C THR A 324 -19.49 12.16 9.65
N ASP A 325 -20.40 11.53 8.91
CA ASP A 325 -20.81 12.00 7.58
C ASP A 325 -21.51 13.37 7.66
N GLU A 326 -22.40 13.56 8.63
CA GLU A 326 -23.08 14.84 8.83
C GLU A 326 -22.13 15.94 9.35
N VAL A 327 -21.28 15.63 10.34
CA VAL A 327 -20.35 16.60 10.95
C VAL A 327 -19.26 17.01 9.97
N GLY A 328 -18.66 16.05 9.25
CA GLY A 328 -17.70 16.34 8.19
C GLY A 328 -18.26 17.26 7.12
N TYR A 329 -19.48 16.99 6.65
CA TYR A 329 -20.15 17.83 5.67
C TYR A 329 -20.42 19.25 6.17
N GLN A 330 -20.87 19.41 7.40
CA GLN A 330 -21.13 20.74 7.96
C GLN A 330 -19.86 21.57 8.13
N ASN A 331 -18.75 20.93 8.50
CA ASN A 331 -17.46 21.61 8.65
C ASN A 331 -16.88 22.03 7.29
N GLU A 332 -16.98 21.19 6.27
CA GLU A 332 -16.54 21.52 4.90
C GLU A 332 -17.30 22.72 4.33
N PHE A 333 -18.61 22.84 4.61
CA PHE A 333 -19.42 23.98 4.12
C PHE A 333 -19.27 25.24 4.97
N SER A 334 -19.00 25.13 6.26
CA SER A 334 -18.79 26.31 7.12
C SER A 334 -17.50 27.05 6.79
N ASN A 335 -16.48 26.35 6.32
CA ASN A 335 -15.19 26.91 5.96
C ASN A 335 -15.12 27.49 4.53
N THR A 336 -15.98 27.04 3.60
CA THR A 336 -15.97 27.53 2.21
C THR A 336 -16.76 28.82 1.97
N GLY A 337 -17.45 29.36 2.98
CA GLY A 337 -18.18 30.63 2.88
C GLY A 337 -19.24 30.68 1.76
N GLY A 338 -19.69 29.54 1.30
CA GLY A 338 -20.70 29.41 0.25
C GLY A 338 -22.10 29.68 0.81
N GLU A 339 -22.64 30.85 0.55
CA GLU A 339 -24.07 31.14 0.66
C GLU A 339 -24.86 30.20 -0.25
N LEU A 340 -25.90 29.59 0.32
CA LEU A 340 -26.94 28.89 -0.45
C LEU A 340 -27.73 29.86 -1.33
#